data_e35d420b2a7caa91080cb1a8acdea392
#
_entry.id   e35d420b2a7caa91080cb1a8acdea392
#
_cell.length_a   1.000
_cell.length_b   1.000
_cell.length_c   1.000
_cell.angle_alpha   90.00
_cell.angle_beta   90.00
_cell.angle_gamma   90.00
#
_symmetry.space_group_name_H-M   'P 1'
#
loop_
_entity.id
_entity.type
_entity.pdbx_description
1 polymer ?
#
loop_
_entity_poly.entity_id
_entity_poly.type
_entity_poly.pdbx_seq_one_letter_code
_entity_poly.pdbx_strand_id
1 'polypeptide(L)'
;MDKPFVFKEGKRKGKSIERMMLEDYSFLVWYLGRIRELKKSSSQGRLEKHLEWIISKGETRTAVVSCRFCQERPIEYFSIRYSYASDFSVSMHYTACKDCKHNLRENNTIILPLKFSSLKNLKREKKEVVSLFKEAFGLKGLRKEGLFRFFKS
;
A
#
# COMPACT_ATOMS: atom_id res chain seq x y z
N MET A 1 -18.83 7.70 2.96
CA MET A 1 -18.07 8.92 3.38
C MET A 1 -17.70 9.69 2.12
N ASP A 2 -18.07 10.95 2.05
CA ASP A 2 -17.89 11.77 0.83
C ASP A 2 -16.62 12.63 0.86
N LYS A 3 -15.96 12.67 2.00
CA LYS A 3 -14.74 13.44 2.22
C LYS A 3 -13.66 12.57 2.87
N PRO A 4 -12.38 12.86 2.62
CA PRO A 4 -11.30 12.15 3.29
C PRO A 4 -11.39 12.35 4.81
N PHE A 5 -11.23 11.28 5.57
CA PHE A 5 -11.03 11.39 7.00
C PHE A 5 -9.58 11.82 7.28
N VAL A 6 -9.42 12.83 8.11
CA VAL A 6 -8.11 13.37 8.48
C VAL A 6 -7.96 13.32 10.00
N PHE A 7 -6.83 12.82 10.47
CA PHE A 7 -6.53 12.78 11.91
C PHE A 7 -6.37 14.20 12.46
N LYS A 8 -7.08 14.48 13.54
CA LYS A 8 -7.10 15.82 14.17
C LYS A 8 -6.06 15.99 15.25
N GLU A 9 -5.56 14.89 15.80
CA GLU A 9 -4.68 14.90 16.97
C GLU A 9 -3.55 13.88 16.81
N GLY A 10 -2.53 14.03 17.66
CA GLY A 10 -1.43 13.10 17.78
C GLY A 10 -0.40 13.20 16.65
N LYS A 11 0.43 12.17 16.57
CA LYS A 11 1.56 12.07 15.64
C LYS A 11 1.14 12.11 14.17
N ARG A 12 -0.12 11.77 13.86
CA ARG A 12 -0.66 11.68 12.49
C ARG A 12 -1.58 12.84 12.15
N LYS A 13 -1.58 13.89 12.96
CA LYS A 13 -2.38 15.10 12.72
C LYS A 13 -2.18 15.65 11.31
N GLY A 14 -3.26 15.95 10.62
CA GLY A 14 -3.25 16.47 9.26
C GLY A 14 -3.11 15.43 8.15
N LYS A 15 -2.90 14.16 8.50
CA LYS A 15 -2.79 13.07 7.53
C LYS A 15 -4.13 12.35 7.35
N SER A 16 -4.45 11.96 6.12
CA SER A 16 -5.64 11.19 5.83
C SER A 16 -5.42 9.70 6.06
N ILE A 17 -6.50 8.95 6.24
CA ILE A 17 -6.46 7.48 6.31
C ILE A 17 -5.81 6.90 5.05
N GLU A 18 -6.18 7.42 3.88
CA GLU A 18 -5.66 6.97 2.60
C GLU A 18 -4.13 7.13 2.52
N ARG A 19 -3.61 8.21 3.06
CA ARG A 19 -2.16 8.45 3.16
C ARG A 19 -1.49 7.42 4.07
N MET A 20 -2.14 7.04 5.17
CA MET A 20 -1.63 6.03 6.09
C MET A 20 -1.55 4.64 5.46
N MET A 21 -2.36 4.34 4.44
CA MET A 21 -2.23 3.10 3.67
C MET A 21 -0.82 2.92 3.08
N LEU A 22 -0.16 4.02 2.74
CA LEU A 22 1.20 4.02 2.22
C LEU A 22 2.25 4.26 3.31
N GLU A 23 2.01 5.20 4.21
CA GLU A 23 3.00 5.62 5.19
C GLU A 23 3.04 4.76 6.45
N ASP A 24 1.89 4.25 6.90
CA ASP A 24 1.80 3.53 8.17
C ASP A 24 0.63 2.53 8.19
N TYR A 25 0.69 1.56 7.30
CA TYR A 25 -0.35 0.54 7.16
C TYR A 25 -0.59 -0.23 8.46
N SER A 26 0.46 -0.57 9.20
CA SER A 26 0.35 -1.28 10.48
C SER A 26 -0.48 -0.52 11.51
N PHE A 27 -0.35 0.81 11.51
CA PHE A 27 -1.18 1.65 12.39
C PHE A 27 -2.67 1.55 12.04
N LEU A 28 -3.02 1.55 10.75
CA LEU A 28 -4.43 1.44 10.34
C LEU A 28 -5.05 0.12 10.79
N VAL A 29 -4.33 -0.99 10.66
CA VAL A 29 -4.80 -2.30 11.12
C VAL A 29 -5.00 -2.31 12.63
N TRP A 30 -4.04 -1.78 13.37
CA TRP A 30 -4.15 -1.62 14.83
C TRP A 30 -5.32 -0.72 15.21
N TYR A 31 -5.46 0.41 14.53
CA TYR A 31 -6.52 1.39 14.80
C TYR A 31 -7.91 0.81 14.55
N LEU A 32 -8.08 0.05 13.48
CA LEU A 32 -9.34 -0.66 13.22
C LEU A 32 -9.68 -1.63 14.36
N GLY A 33 -8.70 -2.39 14.85
CA GLY A 33 -8.87 -3.28 16.00
C GLY A 33 -9.30 -2.51 17.26
N ARG A 34 -8.68 -1.34 17.53
CA ARG A 34 -9.06 -0.50 18.68
C ARG A 34 -10.47 0.06 18.56
N ILE A 35 -10.89 0.49 17.39
CA ILE A 35 -12.25 0.98 17.15
C ILE A 35 -13.27 -0.13 17.42
N ARG A 36 -13.00 -1.35 16.98
CA ARG A 36 -13.86 -2.52 17.20
C ARG A 36 -14.01 -2.85 18.70
N GLU A 37 -12.93 -2.74 19.47
CA GLU A 37 -12.95 -2.94 20.92
C GLU A 37 -13.73 -1.84 21.68
N LEU A 38 -13.63 -0.59 21.20
CA LEU A 38 -14.17 0.59 21.87
C LEU A 38 -15.49 1.09 21.27
N LYS A 39 -16.17 0.29 20.48
CA LYS A 39 -17.36 0.63 19.71
C LYS A 39 -18.51 1.12 20.60
N LYS A 40 -18.59 2.44 20.79
CA LYS A 40 -19.59 3.09 21.69
C LYS A 40 -20.49 4.11 20.99
N SER A 41 -20.24 4.45 19.71
CA SER A 41 -20.99 5.50 19.01
C SER A 41 -21.19 5.22 17.53
N SER A 42 -22.19 5.84 16.92
CA SER A 42 -22.47 5.74 15.48
C SER A 42 -21.36 6.34 14.60
N SER A 43 -20.66 7.37 15.09
CA SER A 43 -19.52 7.95 14.39
C SER A 43 -18.34 6.98 14.31
N GLN A 44 -18.09 6.21 15.36
CA GLN A 44 -17.10 5.14 15.36
C GLN A 44 -17.48 4.02 14.39
N GLY A 45 -18.76 3.68 14.26
CA GLY A 45 -19.25 2.70 13.30
C GLY A 45 -19.02 3.12 11.86
N ARG A 46 -19.19 4.40 11.53
CA ARG A 46 -18.89 4.92 10.20
C ARG A 46 -17.40 4.90 9.90
N LEU A 47 -16.57 5.23 10.85
CA LEU A 47 -15.12 5.18 10.72
C LEU A 47 -14.63 3.74 10.56
N GLU A 48 -15.17 2.80 11.33
CA GLU A 48 -14.88 1.36 11.18
C GLU A 48 -15.16 0.87 9.75
N LYS A 49 -16.35 1.16 9.24
CA LYS A 49 -16.73 0.78 7.86
C LYS A 49 -15.83 1.41 6.81
N HIS A 50 -15.44 2.65 7.02
CA HIS A 50 -14.52 3.33 6.10
C HIS A 50 -13.13 2.70 6.11
N LEU A 51 -12.61 2.35 7.28
CA LEU A 51 -11.32 1.65 7.42
C LEU A 51 -11.37 0.26 6.77
N GLU A 52 -12.41 -0.51 7.03
CA GLU A 52 -12.61 -1.82 6.40
C GLU A 52 -12.63 -1.71 4.88
N TRP A 53 -13.38 -0.74 4.39
CA TRP A 53 -13.51 -0.49 2.96
C TRP A 53 -12.17 -0.13 2.32
N ILE A 54 -11.40 0.80 2.90
CA ILE A 54 -10.14 1.25 2.32
C ILE A 54 -9.07 0.16 2.37
N ILE A 55 -9.01 -0.60 3.44
CA ILE A 55 -8.10 -1.74 3.57
C ILE A 55 -8.42 -2.78 2.48
N SER A 56 -9.70 -3.10 2.31
CA SER A 56 -10.15 -4.01 1.26
C SER A 56 -9.80 -3.50 -0.14
N LYS A 57 -10.01 -2.22 -0.40
CA LYS A 57 -9.63 -1.59 -1.69
C LYS A 57 -8.14 -1.67 -1.94
N GLY A 58 -7.32 -1.45 -0.92
CA GLY A 58 -5.86 -1.60 -1.02
C GLY A 58 -5.42 -3.01 -1.41
N GLU A 59 -6.17 -4.04 -1.00
CA GLU A 59 -5.88 -5.44 -1.35
C GLU A 59 -6.30 -5.81 -2.77
N THR A 60 -7.29 -5.12 -3.33
CA THR A 60 -7.90 -5.49 -4.61
C THR A 60 -7.53 -4.55 -5.77
N ARG A 61 -6.85 -3.44 -5.50
CA ARG A 61 -6.46 -2.50 -6.57
C ARG A 61 -5.47 -3.12 -7.54
N THR A 62 -5.71 -2.88 -8.81
CA THR A 62 -4.88 -3.37 -9.91
C THR A 62 -3.89 -2.27 -10.32
N ALA A 63 -2.64 -2.63 -10.53
CA ALA A 63 -1.62 -1.73 -11.04
C ALA A 63 -1.96 -1.25 -12.45
N VAL A 64 -1.52 -0.04 -12.80
CA VAL A 64 -1.70 0.53 -14.14
C VAL A 64 -0.54 0.20 -15.07
N VAL A 65 0.53 -0.40 -14.55
CA VAL A 65 1.72 -0.78 -15.31
C VAL A 65 1.61 -2.24 -15.73
N SER A 66 1.89 -2.50 -17.00
CA SER A 66 1.90 -3.86 -17.56
C SER A 66 3.18 -4.60 -17.23
N CYS A 67 3.07 -5.93 -17.11
CA CYS A 67 4.22 -6.81 -16.91
C CYS A 67 5.20 -6.71 -18.08
N ARG A 68 6.46 -6.46 -17.79
CA ARG A 68 7.51 -6.32 -18.81
C ARG A 68 7.83 -7.62 -19.53
N PHE A 69 7.54 -8.76 -18.94
CA PHE A 69 7.87 -10.08 -19.50
C PHE A 69 6.83 -10.54 -20.52
N CYS A 70 5.55 -10.46 -20.19
CA CYS A 70 4.48 -10.87 -21.12
C CYS A 70 3.77 -9.70 -21.80
N GLN A 71 3.82 -8.49 -21.24
CA GLN A 71 3.15 -7.27 -21.73
C GLN A 71 1.62 -7.36 -21.87
N GLU A 72 1.02 -8.43 -21.35
CA GLU A 72 -0.42 -8.70 -21.47
C GLU A 72 -1.20 -8.38 -20.20
N ARG A 73 -0.54 -8.53 -19.03
CA ARG A 73 -1.19 -8.42 -17.72
C ARG A 73 -0.55 -7.33 -16.87
N PRO A 74 -1.31 -6.69 -15.97
CA PRO A 74 -0.73 -5.76 -15.01
C PRO A 74 0.22 -6.49 -14.05
N ILE A 75 1.19 -5.77 -13.50
CA ILE A 75 2.08 -6.32 -12.48
C ILE A 75 1.30 -6.62 -11.20
N GLU A 76 1.66 -7.73 -10.55
CA GLU A 76 1.02 -8.22 -9.33
C GLU A 76 2.01 -8.53 -8.21
N TYR A 77 3.31 -8.54 -8.54
CA TYR A 77 4.40 -8.84 -7.61
C TYR A 77 5.57 -7.90 -7.84
N PHE A 78 6.31 -7.67 -6.79
CA PHE A 78 7.59 -6.97 -6.84
C PHE A 78 8.62 -7.72 -6.00
N SER A 79 9.90 -7.49 -6.27
CA SER A 79 10.97 -8.08 -5.47
C SER A 79 11.86 -7.01 -4.87
N ILE A 80 12.39 -7.32 -3.69
CA ILE A 80 13.44 -6.56 -3.04
C ILE A 80 14.71 -7.38 -3.16
N ARG A 81 15.73 -6.82 -3.78
CA ARG A 81 17.03 -7.48 -3.96
C ARG A 81 18.01 -6.96 -2.94
N TYR A 82 18.59 -7.85 -2.18
CA TYR A 82 19.61 -7.53 -1.18
C TYR A 82 21.00 -7.84 -1.75
N SER A 83 21.92 -6.86 -1.72
CA SER A 83 23.32 -7.09 -2.03
C SER A 83 24.08 -7.45 -0.77
N TYR A 84 24.96 -6.64 -0.25
CA TYR A 84 25.62 -6.93 1.02
C TYR A 84 24.79 -6.46 2.22
N ALA A 85 25.16 -6.84 3.43
CA ALA A 85 24.43 -6.76 4.70
C ALA A 85 23.47 -5.57 4.95
N SER A 86 23.63 -4.45 4.28
CA SER A 86 22.80 -3.25 4.46
C SER A 86 22.19 -2.70 3.17
N ASP A 87 22.59 -3.20 1.99
CA ASP A 87 22.16 -2.66 0.72
C ASP A 87 21.03 -3.47 0.12
N PHE A 88 20.05 -2.76 -0.42
CA PHE A 88 18.94 -3.34 -1.15
C PHE A 88 18.60 -2.49 -2.36
N SER A 89 17.91 -3.08 -3.33
CA SER A 89 17.36 -2.35 -4.47
C SER A 89 15.90 -2.73 -4.72
N VAL A 90 15.11 -1.72 -5.07
CA VAL A 90 13.72 -1.82 -5.43
C VAL A 90 13.51 -0.98 -6.68
N SER A 91 12.93 -1.56 -7.73
CA SER A 91 12.63 -0.81 -8.96
C SER A 91 11.53 -1.49 -9.75
N MET A 92 10.97 -0.77 -10.72
CA MET A 92 9.98 -1.32 -11.65
C MET A 92 10.54 -2.45 -12.52
N HIS A 93 11.86 -2.58 -12.67
CA HIS A 93 12.48 -3.72 -13.35
C HIS A 93 12.30 -5.03 -12.61
N TYR A 94 12.05 -4.98 -11.30
CA TYR A 94 11.89 -6.15 -10.45
C TYR A 94 10.42 -6.38 -10.11
N THR A 95 9.55 -6.23 -11.12
CA THR A 95 8.12 -6.46 -11.02
C THR A 95 7.65 -7.45 -12.08
N ALA A 96 6.59 -8.19 -11.81
CA ALA A 96 6.01 -9.15 -12.75
C ALA A 96 4.54 -9.41 -12.42
N CYS A 97 3.80 -9.92 -13.40
CA CYS A 97 2.48 -10.48 -13.17
C CYS A 97 2.59 -11.87 -12.52
N LYS A 98 1.46 -12.44 -12.15
CA LYS A 98 1.39 -13.77 -11.53
C LYS A 98 2.07 -14.87 -12.37
N ASP A 99 1.83 -14.87 -13.68
CA ASP A 99 2.37 -15.90 -14.57
C ASP A 99 3.87 -15.77 -14.82
N CYS A 100 4.42 -14.55 -14.70
CA CYS A 100 5.83 -14.25 -14.92
C CYS A 100 6.65 -14.13 -13.62
N LYS A 101 6.04 -14.36 -12.48
CA LYS A 101 6.66 -14.22 -11.15
C LYS A 101 7.98 -14.97 -11.01
N HIS A 102 8.09 -16.13 -11.62
CA HIS A 102 9.32 -16.96 -11.59
C HIS A 102 10.55 -16.23 -12.13
N ASN A 103 10.39 -15.24 -13.02
CA ASN A 103 11.49 -14.44 -13.54
C ASN A 103 12.11 -13.51 -12.49
N LEU A 104 11.44 -13.30 -11.34
CA LEU A 104 11.94 -12.45 -10.26
C LEU A 104 12.85 -13.20 -9.30
N ARG A 105 12.90 -14.54 -9.39
CA ARG A 105 13.69 -15.37 -8.47
C ARG A 105 15.18 -15.21 -8.73
N GLU A 106 15.89 -14.73 -7.74
CA GLU A 106 17.36 -14.65 -7.69
C GLU A 106 17.83 -14.86 -6.25
N ASN A 107 19.13 -15.09 -6.07
CA ASN A 107 19.72 -15.18 -4.74
C ASN A 107 19.53 -13.86 -3.99
N ASN A 108 19.28 -13.95 -2.68
CA ASN A 108 19.09 -12.78 -1.82
C ASN A 108 17.94 -11.86 -2.26
N THR A 109 16.86 -12.47 -2.75
CA THR A 109 15.68 -11.73 -3.22
C THR A 109 14.44 -12.17 -2.45
N ILE A 110 13.64 -11.20 -2.02
CA ILE A 110 12.32 -11.44 -1.44
C ILE A 110 11.27 -10.98 -2.45
N ILE A 111 10.31 -11.84 -2.78
CA ILE A 111 9.20 -11.54 -3.67
C ILE A 111 7.95 -11.33 -2.82
N LEU A 112 7.32 -10.17 -3.00
CA LEU A 112 6.13 -9.77 -2.27
C LEU A 112 4.97 -9.45 -3.21
N PRO A 113 3.72 -9.71 -2.81
CA PRO A 113 2.56 -9.24 -3.56
C PRO A 113 2.53 -7.72 -3.63
N LEU A 114 2.12 -7.18 -4.77
CA LEU A 114 1.92 -5.74 -4.95
C LEU A 114 0.58 -5.33 -4.33
N LYS A 115 0.50 -5.45 -3.02
CA LYS A 115 -0.67 -5.12 -2.19
C LYS A 115 -0.24 -4.19 -1.06
N PHE A 116 -1.12 -3.29 -0.66
CA PHE A 116 -0.78 -2.33 0.41
C PHE A 116 -0.42 -3.03 1.73
N SER A 117 -0.99 -4.20 2.01
CA SER A 117 -0.62 -5.02 3.17
C SER A 117 0.85 -5.45 3.17
N SER A 118 1.49 -5.54 2.02
CA SER A 118 2.92 -5.87 1.93
C SER A 118 3.83 -4.80 2.54
N LEU A 119 3.32 -3.57 2.74
CA LEU A 119 4.04 -2.48 3.40
C LEU A 119 4.15 -2.66 4.91
N LYS A 120 3.36 -3.58 5.48
CA LYS A 120 3.20 -3.75 6.93
C LYS A 120 4.50 -3.99 7.68
N ASN A 121 5.39 -4.82 7.16
CA ASN A 121 6.60 -5.24 7.86
C ASN A 121 7.87 -4.58 7.31
N LEU A 122 7.74 -3.65 6.38
CA LEU A 122 8.88 -2.95 5.79
C LEU A 122 9.33 -1.81 6.72
N LYS A 123 10.63 -1.68 6.89
CA LYS A 123 11.25 -0.62 7.70
C LYS A 123 12.15 0.25 6.82
N ARG A 124 13.39 -0.15 6.63
CA ARG A 124 14.37 0.60 5.81
C ARG A 124 14.03 0.61 4.32
N GLU A 125 13.36 -0.42 3.82
CA GLU A 125 12.95 -0.53 2.41
C GLU A 125 11.69 0.28 2.09
N LYS A 126 10.95 0.70 3.09
CA LYS A 126 9.61 1.28 2.97
C LYS A 126 9.56 2.48 2.03
N LYS A 127 10.50 3.40 2.12
CA LYS A 127 10.53 4.62 1.30
C LYS A 127 10.60 4.28 -0.19
N GLU A 128 11.48 3.38 -0.57
CA GLU A 128 11.67 2.96 -1.95
C GLU A 128 10.48 2.14 -2.45
N VAL A 129 9.92 1.28 -1.61
CA VAL A 129 8.73 0.50 -1.94
C VAL A 129 7.50 1.40 -2.09
N VAL A 130 7.33 2.42 -1.27
CA VAL A 130 6.26 3.42 -1.43
C VAL A 130 6.40 4.16 -2.76
N SER A 131 7.62 4.51 -3.17
CA SER A 131 7.87 5.12 -4.48
C SER A 131 7.47 4.19 -5.62
N LEU A 132 7.79 2.91 -5.50
CA LEU A 132 7.38 1.89 -6.47
C LEU A 132 5.85 1.77 -6.53
N PHE A 133 5.17 1.77 -5.40
CA PHE A 133 3.71 1.71 -5.34
C PHE A 133 3.06 2.93 -6.00
N LYS A 134 3.61 4.12 -5.76
CA LYS A 134 3.12 5.34 -6.41
C LYS A 134 3.20 5.23 -7.94
N GLU A 135 4.30 4.75 -8.46
CA GLU A 135 4.47 4.52 -9.89
C GLU A 135 3.55 3.41 -10.42
N ALA A 136 3.52 2.27 -9.74
CA ALA A 136 2.73 1.11 -10.14
C ALA A 136 1.22 1.41 -10.19
N PHE A 137 0.71 2.23 -9.29
CA PHE A 137 -0.71 2.59 -9.21
C PHE A 137 -1.03 3.95 -9.84
N GLY A 138 -0.07 4.60 -10.46
CA GLY A 138 -0.28 5.89 -11.12
C GLY A 138 -0.55 7.05 -10.17
N LEU A 139 -0.04 7.00 -8.95
CA LEU A 139 -0.23 8.05 -7.96
C LEU A 139 0.80 9.16 -8.14
N LYS A 140 0.33 10.38 -8.42
CA LYS A 140 1.20 11.55 -8.64
C LYS A 140 1.70 12.20 -7.35
N GLY A 141 1.23 11.76 -6.18
CA GLY A 141 1.63 12.31 -4.89
C GLY A 141 0.77 11.76 -3.76
N LEU A 142 0.98 12.31 -2.56
CA LEU A 142 0.26 11.88 -1.36
C LEU A 142 -0.79 12.90 -0.89
N ARG A 143 -1.28 13.74 -1.80
CA ARG A 143 -2.34 14.70 -1.48
C ARG A 143 -3.64 13.95 -1.17
N LYS A 144 -4.31 14.38 -0.10
CA LYS A 144 -5.50 13.69 0.43
C LYS A 144 -6.63 13.50 -0.58
N GLU A 145 -6.89 14.50 -1.42
CA GLU A 145 -7.94 14.45 -2.43
C GLU A 145 -7.62 13.46 -3.55
N GLY A 146 -6.38 13.41 -3.98
CA GLY A 146 -5.90 12.48 -5.00
C GLY A 146 -5.96 11.03 -4.51
N LEU A 147 -5.48 10.77 -3.31
CA LEU A 147 -5.54 9.45 -2.69
C LEU A 147 -6.98 9.00 -2.42
N PHE A 148 -7.81 9.90 -1.93
CA PHE A 148 -9.22 9.61 -1.69
C PHE A 148 -9.92 9.18 -2.99
N ARG A 149 -9.71 9.92 -4.08
CA ARG A 149 -10.25 9.55 -5.40
C ARG A 149 -9.72 8.22 -5.91
N PHE A 150 -8.44 7.97 -5.72
CA PHE A 150 -7.82 6.70 -6.11
C PHE A 150 -8.50 5.50 -5.43
N PHE A 151 -8.68 5.56 -4.11
CA PHE A 151 -9.33 4.46 -3.39
C PHE A 151 -10.83 4.38 -3.66
N LYS A 152 -11.48 5.49 -3.95
CA LYS A 152 -12.92 5.54 -4.25
C LYS A 152 -13.27 5.02 -5.65
N SER A 153 -12.39 5.18 -6.61
CA SER A 153 -12.62 4.65 -7.97
C SER A 153 -12.51 3.08 -8.07
#